data_1ab3e0f2b646db8148eaff643e787ae1
#
_entry.id   1ab3e0f2b646db8148eaff643e787ae1
#
_cell.length_a   1.000
_cell.length_b   1.000
_cell.length_c   1.000
_cell.angle_alpha   90.00
_cell.angle_beta   90.00
_cell.angle_gamma   90.00
#
_symmetry.space_group_name_H-M   'P 1'
#
loop_
_entity.id
_entity.type
_entity.pdbx_description
1 polymer ?
#
loop_
_entity_poly.entity_id
_entity_poly.type
_entity_poly.pdbx_seq_one_letter_code
_entity_poly.pdbx_strand_id
1 'polypeptide(L)'
;RNDRFGGSLQNRMRFVLEIIDRIKMKCGPDFPIMVRYSGEEWMPGSRKIDETVEIAKMLEAAGVAMLDISAGIFDAPGPTMDPMYYQEGWNTYAAEAVKKAVKIPVCTSHTLRHPEYCDKIIAEGKTDLVGLSRQLIADPYWADKAKAGKTEEIRTCISCLVGCWKESLMIKREMRCAINPAIGDERFLNLQPARKSLKVAIVGGGIAGMEAARIATLRGHKCTIFEKDNELGGILRTCCMVPPKSKMKWYMDWIRRQIKELGVEVKLRTTADVDKLKEYDVVLCGTGAKTVIPQVPGIEKAVRFEDVLVCTKKNCEYWPEDGKREPAKIGQRVLVYGNHYGATDTAEAIALRGKEVILVTEDSEFAPDIEPIHKEVMKMRFAGGNGQALEGNPIKIPVQIKLNTSLYEIKDGEVTLINNRFEKETIKVDTVILGKTEPDSELYDSLIAAGLKVANIGDSKMVRNVRGAMTDGAEAALILDDDIFMNANNMLSCALPTDVKRQMK
;
A
#
# COMPACT_ATOMS: atom_id res chain seq x y z
N ARG A 1 21.79 -26.73 16.76
CA ARG A 1 22.35 -26.93 18.09
C ARG A 1 22.60 -28.43 18.32
N ASN A 2 23.72 -28.76 18.94
CA ASN A 2 24.14 -30.15 19.24
C ASN A 2 24.12 -30.42 20.76
N ASP A 3 23.42 -29.58 21.52
CA ASP A 3 23.25 -29.72 22.96
C ASP A 3 21.85 -30.27 23.31
N ARG A 4 21.53 -30.35 24.62
CA ARG A 4 20.24 -30.84 25.11
C ARG A 4 19.00 -30.05 24.63
N PHE A 5 19.18 -28.95 23.98
CA PHE A 5 18.14 -28.11 23.38
C PHE A 5 18.07 -28.20 21.84
N GLY A 6 18.80 -29.11 21.21
CA GLY A 6 18.87 -29.32 19.79
C GLY A 6 18.60 -30.74 19.33
N GLY A 7 18.48 -30.96 18.04
CA GLY A 7 18.20 -32.27 17.44
C GLY A 7 16.72 -32.63 17.48
N SER A 8 16.33 -33.62 18.31
CA SER A 8 14.94 -34.11 18.38
C SER A 8 13.94 -33.03 18.76
N LEU A 9 12.66 -33.19 18.37
CA LEU A 9 11.59 -32.28 18.74
C LEU A 9 11.51 -32.08 20.25
N GLN A 10 11.63 -33.14 21.04
CA GLN A 10 11.62 -33.09 22.51
C GLN A 10 12.72 -32.18 23.06
N ASN A 11 13.91 -32.27 22.47
CA ASN A 11 15.03 -31.41 22.88
C ASN A 11 14.79 -29.96 22.51
N ARG A 12 14.28 -29.71 21.31
CA ARG A 12 13.95 -28.33 20.84
C ARG A 12 12.83 -27.68 21.64
N MET A 13 11.86 -28.45 22.09
CA MET A 13 10.78 -28.01 22.99
C MET A 13 11.18 -27.81 24.42
N ARG A 14 12.26 -28.46 24.90
CA ARG A 14 12.71 -28.40 26.30
C ARG A 14 12.80 -26.98 26.85
N PHE A 15 13.35 -26.04 26.08
CA PHE A 15 13.51 -24.66 26.55
C PHE A 15 12.16 -23.96 26.78
N VAL A 16 11.22 -24.14 25.88
CA VAL A 16 9.87 -23.56 26.00
C VAL A 16 9.12 -24.21 27.17
N LEU A 17 9.19 -25.53 27.32
CA LEU A 17 8.53 -26.26 28.40
C LEU A 17 9.12 -25.87 29.78
N GLU A 18 10.44 -25.72 29.88
CA GLU A 18 11.09 -25.24 31.13
C GLU A 18 10.63 -23.79 31.46
N ILE A 19 10.36 -22.91 30.46
CA ILE A 19 9.79 -21.58 30.70
C ILE A 19 8.36 -21.68 31.24
N ILE A 20 7.52 -22.52 30.66
CA ILE A 20 6.14 -22.73 31.08
C ILE A 20 6.10 -23.22 32.53
N ASP A 21 6.91 -24.22 32.85
CA ASP A 21 7.02 -24.75 34.22
C ASP A 21 7.44 -23.66 35.22
N ARG A 22 8.44 -22.84 34.88
CA ARG A 22 8.90 -21.73 35.72
C ARG A 22 7.84 -20.67 35.96
N ILE A 23 7.04 -20.34 34.91
CA ILE A 23 5.92 -19.41 35.06
C ILE A 23 4.89 -19.98 36.04
N LYS A 24 4.48 -21.24 35.86
CA LYS A 24 3.52 -21.91 36.76
C LYS A 24 4.02 -22.04 38.18
N MET A 25 5.30 -22.34 38.38
CA MET A 25 5.91 -22.37 39.71
C MET A 25 5.86 -21.01 40.42
N LYS A 26 6.01 -19.91 39.69
CA LYS A 26 6.05 -18.54 40.24
C LYS A 26 4.68 -17.91 40.40
N CYS A 27 3.79 -18.14 39.43
CA CYS A 27 2.49 -17.45 39.30
C CYS A 27 1.30 -18.32 39.72
N GLY A 28 1.54 -19.62 40.00
CA GLY A 28 0.51 -20.60 40.28
C GLY A 28 0.17 -21.50 39.09
N PRO A 29 -0.32 -22.73 39.38
CA PRO A 29 -0.59 -23.73 38.34
C PRO A 29 -1.69 -23.30 37.33
N ASP A 30 -2.63 -22.47 37.79
CA ASP A 30 -3.78 -22.01 36.99
C ASP A 30 -3.52 -20.69 36.25
N PHE A 31 -2.30 -20.14 36.34
CA PHE A 31 -1.96 -18.90 35.64
C PHE A 31 -2.07 -19.12 34.11
N PRO A 32 -2.91 -18.34 33.39
CA PRO A 32 -3.15 -18.57 31.99
C PRO A 32 -1.90 -18.19 31.17
N ILE A 33 -1.42 -19.14 30.36
CA ILE A 33 -0.28 -18.96 29.46
C ILE A 33 -0.77 -19.13 28.06
N MET A 34 -0.52 -18.12 27.22
CA MET A 34 -0.71 -18.18 25.77
C MET A 34 0.65 -18.33 25.09
N VAL A 35 0.72 -19.21 24.10
CA VAL A 35 1.92 -19.36 23.27
C VAL A 35 1.62 -19.01 21.83
N ARG A 36 2.40 -18.08 21.28
CA ARG A 36 2.39 -17.77 19.86
C ARG A 36 3.60 -18.39 19.18
N TYR A 37 3.37 -19.08 18.07
CA TYR A 37 4.43 -19.66 17.27
C TYR A 37 4.01 -19.80 15.80
N SER A 38 5.00 -19.95 14.92
CA SER A 38 4.77 -20.09 13.49
C SER A 38 4.17 -21.45 13.14
N GLY A 39 3.11 -21.48 12.36
CA GLY A 39 2.55 -22.72 11.80
C GLY A 39 3.51 -23.39 10.82
N GLU A 40 4.05 -22.61 9.89
CA GLU A 40 5.15 -23.03 9.01
C GLU A 40 6.19 -21.90 8.89
N GLU A 41 7.44 -22.26 8.68
CA GLU A 41 8.56 -21.31 8.64
C GLU A 41 8.93 -20.85 7.24
N TRP A 42 8.47 -21.58 6.20
CA TRP A 42 8.62 -21.21 4.78
C TRP A 42 10.05 -21.12 4.27
N MET A 43 10.96 -21.88 4.89
CA MET A 43 12.35 -22.02 4.47
C MET A 43 12.67 -23.48 4.11
N PRO A 44 13.64 -23.74 3.21
CA PRO A 44 14.10 -25.10 2.93
C PRO A 44 14.59 -25.79 4.20
N GLY A 45 14.11 -27.01 4.46
CA GLY A 45 14.49 -27.79 5.64
C GLY A 45 13.92 -27.28 6.98
N SER A 46 13.09 -26.27 6.97
CA SER A 46 12.43 -25.74 8.16
C SER A 46 11.15 -26.51 8.52
N ARG A 47 10.60 -26.16 9.69
CA ARG A 47 9.40 -26.80 10.25
C ARG A 47 8.20 -26.68 9.32
N LYS A 48 7.46 -27.81 9.22
CA LYS A 48 6.22 -27.96 8.48
C LYS A 48 5.04 -28.23 9.42
N ILE A 49 3.85 -28.23 8.85
CA ILE A 49 2.60 -28.32 9.60
C ILE A 49 2.50 -29.56 10.51
N ASP A 50 3.01 -30.71 10.06
CA ASP A 50 2.97 -31.94 10.87
C ASP A 50 3.70 -31.78 12.20
N GLU A 51 4.92 -31.21 12.17
CA GLU A 51 5.67 -30.94 13.39
C GLU A 51 5.00 -29.86 14.25
N THR A 52 4.37 -28.87 13.62
CA THR A 52 3.60 -27.83 14.31
C THR A 52 2.44 -28.40 15.13
N VAL A 53 1.75 -29.41 14.59
CA VAL A 53 0.69 -30.12 15.30
C VAL A 53 1.23 -30.89 16.51
N GLU A 54 2.38 -31.54 16.39
CA GLU A 54 3.01 -32.23 17.53
C GLU A 54 3.46 -31.23 18.62
N ILE A 55 3.99 -30.08 18.24
CA ILE A 55 4.29 -28.97 19.16
C ILE A 55 3.03 -28.53 19.92
N ALA A 56 1.90 -28.38 19.21
CA ALA A 56 0.63 -27.98 19.82
C ALA A 56 0.19 -28.96 20.93
N LYS A 57 0.26 -30.27 20.66
CA LYS A 57 -0.05 -31.32 21.67
C LYS A 57 0.87 -31.26 22.86
N MET A 58 2.17 -31.01 22.66
CA MET A 58 3.13 -30.88 23.79
C MET A 58 2.84 -29.64 24.64
N LEU A 59 2.45 -28.52 24.03
CA LEU A 59 2.08 -27.29 24.71
C LEU A 59 0.77 -27.45 25.50
N GLU A 60 -0.24 -28.11 24.93
CA GLU A 60 -1.48 -28.44 25.60
C GLU A 60 -1.21 -29.34 26.82
N ALA A 61 -0.41 -30.41 26.65
CA ALA A 61 -0.01 -31.29 27.75
C ALA A 61 0.75 -30.57 28.87
N ALA A 62 1.53 -29.53 28.54
CA ALA A 62 2.19 -28.66 29.52
C ALA A 62 1.22 -27.64 30.16
N GLY A 63 -0.09 -27.67 29.80
CA GLY A 63 -1.13 -26.84 30.37
C GLY A 63 -1.09 -25.38 29.90
N VAL A 64 -0.73 -25.15 28.64
CA VAL A 64 -0.95 -23.87 27.94
C VAL A 64 -2.44 -23.66 27.79
N ALA A 65 -2.92 -22.42 27.99
CA ALA A 65 -4.34 -22.10 27.97
C ALA A 65 -4.86 -21.78 26.57
N MET A 66 -3.99 -21.31 25.66
CA MET A 66 -4.37 -20.91 24.29
C MET A 66 -3.14 -20.91 23.37
N LEU A 67 -3.36 -21.23 22.10
CA LEU A 67 -2.33 -21.15 21.05
C LEU A 67 -2.69 -20.06 20.05
N ASP A 68 -1.69 -19.27 19.62
CA ASP A 68 -1.81 -18.30 18.52
C ASP A 68 -0.86 -18.73 17.39
N ILE A 69 -1.44 -19.10 16.26
CA ILE A 69 -0.70 -19.65 15.12
C ILE A 69 -0.39 -18.55 14.10
N SER A 70 0.89 -18.20 14.05
CA SER A 70 1.44 -17.24 13.08
C SER A 70 2.08 -17.96 11.88
N ALA A 71 2.85 -17.26 11.06
CA ALA A 71 3.56 -17.83 9.92
C ALA A 71 4.95 -17.22 9.76
N GLY A 72 5.84 -17.97 9.10
CA GLY A 72 7.16 -17.52 8.71
C GLY A 72 8.13 -17.36 9.88
N ILE A 73 9.34 -16.96 9.52
CA ILE A 73 10.43 -16.56 10.40
C ILE A 73 11.12 -15.33 9.82
N PHE A 74 12.08 -14.74 10.53
CA PHE A 74 12.76 -13.53 10.07
C PHE A 74 13.45 -13.69 8.71
N ASP A 75 13.99 -14.88 8.43
CA ASP A 75 14.63 -15.21 7.15
C ASP A 75 13.62 -15.48 6.01
N ALA A 76 12.33 -15.56 6.32
CA ALA A 76 11.22 -15.64 5.37
C ALA A 76 10.27 -14.43 5.54
N PRO A 77 10.71 -13.21 5.19
CA PRO A 77 9.97 -11.99 5.51
C PRO A 77 8.63 -11.87 4.78
N GLY A 78 8.49 -12.47 3.61
CA GLY A 78 7.23 -12.49 2.88
C GLY A 78 6.09 -13.12 3.69
N PRO A 79 6.15 -14.40 4.05
CA PRO A 79 5.14 -15.06 4.91
C PRO A 79 5.01 -14.43 6.30
N THR A 80 6.12 -13.93 6.88
CA THR A 80 6.11 -13.31 8.21
C THR A 80 5.31 -12.01 8.25
N MET A 81 5.44 -11.19 7.22
CA MET A 81 4.83 -9.85 7.17
C MET A 81 3.64 -9.73 6.23
N ASP A 82 3.40 -10.75 5.42
CA ASP A 82 2.30 -10.87 4.44
C ASP A 82 1.93 -9.53 3.78
N PRO A 83 2.78 -9.04 2.82
CA PRO A 83 2.47 -7.86 2.03
C PRO A 83 1.19 -8.05 1.21
N MET A 84 0.76 -7.04 0.46
CA MET A 84 -0.54 -7.08 -0.23
C MET A 84 -0.69 -8.21 -1.28
N TYR A 85 0.38 -8.91 -1.61
CA TYR A 85 0.36 -10.11 -2.47
C TYR A 85 -0.34 -11.32 -1.85
N TYR A 86 -0.48 -11.39 -0.51
CA TYR A 86 -1.07 -12.53 0.18
C TYR A 86 -2.58 -12.39 0.29
N GLN A 87 -3.30 -13.48 0.04
CA GLN A 87 -4.76 -13.53 0.15
C GLN A 87 -5.22 -13.37 1.60
N GLU A 88 -6.45 -12.90 1.77
CA GLU A 88 -7.05 -12.85 3.10
C GLU A 88 -7.19 -14.25 3.68
N GLY A 89 -6.76 -14.40 4.95
CA GLY A 89 -6.83 -15.67 5.66
C GLY A 89 -5.92 -16.78 5.15
N TRP A 90 -4.90 -16.48 4.34
CA TRP A 90 -4.01 -17.45 3.71
C TRP A 90 -3.35 -18.43 4.70
N ASN A 91 -3.15 -18.03 5.98
CA ASN A 91 -2.54 -18.85 7.04
C ASN A 91 -3.57 -19.65 7.86
N THR A 92 -4.87 -19.52 7.59
CA THR A 92 -5.93 -20.17 8.38
C THR A 92 -5.80 -21.69 8.39
N TYR A 93 -5.30 -22.30 7.32
CA TYR A 93 -5.09 -23.75 7.24
C TYR A 93 -4.17 -24.29 8.36
N ALA A 94 -3.18 -23.51 8.78
CA ALA A 94 -2.26 -23.91 9.85
C ALA A 94 -2.96 -23.92 11.22
N ALA A 95 -3.78 -22.91 11.50
CA ALA A 95 -4.62 -22.89 12.70
C ALA A 95 -5.65 -24.01 12.69
N GLU A 96 -6.29 -24.28 11.54
CA GLU A 96 -7.24 -25.38 11.38
C GLU A 96 -6.62 -26.75 11.68
N ALA A 97 -5.40 -26.99 11.18
CA ALA A 97 -4.69 -28.25 11.45
C ALA A 97 -4.39 -28.42 12.96
N VAL A 98 -3.94 -27.34 13.63
CA VAL A 98 -3.72 -27.34 15.07
C VAL A 98 -5.03 -27.53 15.84
N LYS A 99 -6.09 -26.80 15.47
CA LYS A 99 -7.42 -26.88 16.10
C LYS A 99 -8.00 -28.28 16.10
N LYS A 100 -7.79 -29.04 15.03
CA LYS A 100 -8.22 -30.45 14.93
C LYS A 100 -7.46 -31.37 15.90
N ALA A 101 -6.30 -30.96 16.37
CA ALA A 101 -5.39 -31.80 17.16
C ALA A 101 -5.39 -31.50 18.66
N VAL A 102 -5.92 -30.35 19.11
CA VAL A 102 -5.95 -29.91 20.50
C VAL A 102 -7.37 -29.52 20.91
N LYS A 103 -7.61 -29.44 22.24
CA LYS A 103 -8.89 -29.06 22.85
C LYS A 103 -8.89 -27.60 23.32
N ILE A 104 -7.71 -27.04 23.56
CA ILE A 104 -7.58 -25.65 24.01
C ILE A 104 -7.89 -24.69 22.85
N PRO A 105 -8.30 -23.44 23.14
CA PRO A 105 -8.58 -22.44 22.12
C PRO A 105 -7.39 -22.18 21.20
N VAL A 106 -7.67 -22.04 19.91
CA VAL A 106 -6.69 -21.72 18.87
C VAL A 106 -7.06 -20.38 18.21
N CYS A 107 -6.10 -19.49 18.14
CA CYS A 107 -6.18 -18.22 17.42
C CYS A 107 -5.44 -18.32 16.08
N THR A 108 -5.98 -17.73 15.04
CA THR A 108 -5.29 -17.51 13.77
C THR A 108 -5.03 -16.03 13.54
N SER A 109 -3.93 -15.72 12.89
CA SER A 109 -3.58 -14.35 12.49
C SER A 109 -3.12 -14.30 11.04
N HIS A 110 -2.63 -13.15 10.57
CA HIS A 110 -2.24 -12.85 9.17
C HIS A 110 -3.41 -12.52 8.24
N THR A 111 -3.29 -11.36 7.62
CA THR A 111 -4.20 -10.79 6.62
C THR A 111 -5.68 -11.10 6.89
N LEU A 112 -6.14 -10.88 8.12
CA LEU A 112 -7.55 -10.87 8.50
C LEU A 112 -8.02 -9.43 8.55
N ARG A 113 -9.08 -9.08 7.81
CA ARG A 113 -9.50 -7.69 7.57
C ARG A 113 -11.01 -7.51 7.69
N HIS A 114 -11.80 -8.38 7.05
CA HIS A 114 -13.23 -8.26 6.98
C HIS A 114 -13.92 -9.08 8.07
N PRO A 115 -14.82 -8.48 8.86
CA PRO A 115 -15.55 -9.20 9.92
C PRO A 115 -16.27 -10.44 9.40
N GLU A 116 -16.88 -10.37 8.23
CA GLU A 116 -17.62 -11.48 7.61
C GLU A 116 -16.72 -12.68 7.31
N TYR A 117 -15.47 -12.43 6.90
CA TYR A 117 -14.49 -13.49 6.71
C TYR A 117 -14.04 -14.10 8.05
N CYS A 118 -13.84 -13.26 9.07
CA CYS A 118 -13.48 -13.71 10.42
C CYS A 118 -14.59 -14.57 11.03
N ASP A 119 -15.84 -14.14 10.94
CA ASP A 119 -17.01 -14.91 11.41
C ASP A 119 -17.15 -16.23 10.67
N LYS A 120 -16.92 -16.23 9.36
CA LYS A 120 -16.97 -17.43 8.54
C LYS A 120 -15.98 -18.50 8.99
N ILE A 121 -14.71 -18.15 9.19
CA ILE A 121 -13.67 -19.14 9.59
C ILE A 121 -13.87 -19.66 11.00
N ILE A 122 -14.46 -18.86 11.91
CA ILE A 122 -14.86 -19.32 13.24
C ILE A 122 -16.06 -20.25 13.14
N ALA A 123 -17.11 -19.90 12.40
CA ALA A 123 -18.30 -20.72 12.22
C ALA A 123 -17.98 -22.06 11.54
N GLU A 124 -17.00 -22.09 10.64
CA GLU A 124 -16.49 -23.32 10.00
C GLU A 124 -15.61 -24.17 10.94
N GLY A 125 -15.37 -23.73 12.18
CA GLY A 125 -14.56 -24.44 13.15
C GLY A 125 -13.06 -24.51 12.84
N LYS A 126 -12.55 -23.59 12.00
CA LYS A 126 -11.14 -23.52 11.62
C LYS A 126 -10.27 -22.91 12.70
N THR A 127 -10.85 -22.07 13.53
CA THR A 127 -10.20 -21.35 14.64
C THR A 127 -11.25 -20.95 15.67
N ASP A 128 -10.85 -20.65 16.91
CA ASP A 128 -11.75 -20.12 17.94
C ASP A 128 -11.69 -18.60 18.02
N LEU A 129 -10.53 -18.02 17.69
CA LEU A 129 -10.29 -16.59 17.75
C LEU A 129 -9.52 -16.10 16.52
N VAL A 130 -9.61 -14.80 16.28
CA VAL A 130 -8.86 -14.11 15.23
C VAL A 130 -7.95 -13.04 15.83
N GLY A 131 -6.69 -13.03 15.41
CA GLY A 131 -5.68 -12.07 15.84
C GLY A 131 -5.54 -10.93 14.84
N LEU A 132 -5.85 -9.71 15.25
CA LEU A 132 -5.77 -8.51 14.44
C LEU A 132 -4.64 -7.61 14.95
N SER A 133 -3.79 -7.14 14.05
CA SER A 133 -2.73 -6.16 14.35
C SER A 133 -2.80 -4.97 13.40
N ARG A 134 -2.30 -5.11 12.17
CA ARG A 134 -2.28 -4.01 11.19
C ARG A 134 -3.67 -3.51 10.82
N GLN A 135 -4.70 -4.34 10.94
CA GLN A 135 -6.08 -3.90 10.77
C GLN A 135 -6.50 -2.91 11.85
N LEU A 136 -6.11 -3.13 13.11
CA LEU A 136 -6.39 -2.19 14.21
C LEU A 136 -5.53 -0.91 14.12
N ILE A 137 -4.35 -0.97 13.50
CA ILE A 137 -3.57 0.23 13.14
C ILE A 137 -4.31 1.04 12.07
N ALA A 138 -4.90 0.38 11.09
CA ALA A 138 -5.67 1.07 10.04
C ALA A 138 -6.99 1.64 10.60
N ASP A 139 -7.69 0.88 11.42
CA ASP A 139 -8.95 1.28 12.06
C ASP A 139 -9.04 0.72 13.49
N PRO A 140 -8.76 1.53 14.53
CA PRO A 140 -8.82 1.09 15.92
C PRO A 140 -10.25 0.75 16.38
N TYR A 141 -11.28 1.25 15.70
CA TYR A 141 -12.70 0.99 15.99
C TYR A 141 -13.27 -0.20 15.22
N TRP A 142 -12.43 -1.05 14.65
CA TRP A 142 -12.86 -2.19 13.84
C TRP A 142 -13.86 -3.09 14.57
N ALA A 143 -13.59 -3.44 15.83
CA ALA A 143 -14.44 -4.33 16.61
C ALA A 143 -15.81 -3.69 16.92
N ASP A 144 -15.83 -2.40 17.27
CA ASP A 144 -17.07 -1.68 17.55
C ASP A 144 -17.93 -1.54 16.29
N LYS A 145 -17.31 -1.25 15.14
CA LYS A 145 -18.00 -1.17 13.85
C LYS A 145 -18.53 -2.53 13.43
N ALA A 146 -17.73 -3.59 13.56
CA ALA A 146 -18.18 -4.97 13.28
C ALA A 146 -19.38 -5.36 14.14
N LYS A 147 -19.30 -5.12 15.47
CA LYS A 147 -20.41 -5.38 16.42
C LYS A 147 -21.66 -4.59 16.09
N ALA A 148 -21.53 -3.37 15.57
CA ALA A 148 -22.65 -2.53 15.16
C ALA A 148 -23.21 -2.87 13.77
N GLY A 149 -22.64 -3.84 13.05
CA GLY A 149 -23.01 -4.18 11.67
C GLY A 149 -22.63 -3.12 10.63
N LYS A 150 -21.66 -2.25 10.97
CA LYS A 150 -21.19 -1.13 10.13
C LYS A 150 -19.86 -1.46 9.46
N THR A 151 -19.80 -2.63 8.86
CA THR A 151 -18.55 -3.18 8.30
C THR A 151 -18.01 -2.35 7.14
N GLU A 152 -18.89 -1.71 6.39
CA GLU A 152 -18.52 -0.79 5.31
C GLU A 152 -17.86 0.52 5.80
N GLU A 153 -18.06 0.91 7.06
CA GLU A 153 -17.38 2.06 7.67
C GLU A 153 -15.94 1.74 8.07
N ILE A 154 -15.52 0.46 8.04
CA ILE A 154 -14.19 0.03 8.43
C ILE A 154 -13.16 0.49 7.39
N ARG A 155 -12.12 1.19 7.87
CA ARG A 155 -10.93 1.51 7.07
C ARG A 155 -10.04 0.28 6.97
N THR A 156 -10.18 -0.47 5.89
CA THR A 156 -9.53 -1.77 5.72
C THR A 156 -8.05 -1.62 5.41
N CYS A 157 -7.19 -2.33 6.17
CA CYS A 157 -5.74 -2.32 5.96
C CYS A 157 -5.35 -2.90 4.60
N ILE A 158 -4.62 -2.14 3.80
CA ILE A 158 -4.17 -2.51 2.45
C ILE A 158 -2.89 -3.35 2.41
N SER A 159 -2.34 -3.76 3.54
CA SER A 159 -1.11 -4.57 3.65
C SER A 159 0.12 -4.00 2.94
N CYS A 160 0.25 -2.66 2.88
CA CYS A 160 1.33 -1.97 2.17
C CYS A 160 2.68 -1.98 2.88
N LEU A 161 2.74 -2.25 4.17
CA LEU A 161 3.94 -2.30 5.03
C LEU A 161 4.76 -0.99 5.12
N VAL A 162 4.33 0.10 4.48
CA VAL A 162 5.13 1.34 4.36
C VAL A 162 5.31 2.03 5.72
N GLY A 163 4.23 2.37 6.40
CA GLY A 163 4.29 3.14 7.65
C GLY A 163 4.52 2.27 8.89
N CYS A 164 3.82 1.14 8.97
CA CYS A 164 3.85 0.28 10.16
C CYS A 164 5.10 -0.62 10.25
N TRP A 165 5.70 -0.98 9.11
CA TRP A 165 6.88 -1.85 9.06
C TRP A 165 8.14 -1.10 8.63
N LYS A 166 8.21 -0.62 7.39
CA LYS A 166 9.40 0.04 6.84
C LYS A 166 9.85 1.20 7.74
N GLU A 167 8.95 2.09 8.12
CA GLU A 167 9.33 3.26 8.91
C GLU A 167 9.68 2.92 10.35
N SER A 168 8.89 2.06 11.03
CA SER A 168 9.13 1.78 12.43
C SER A 168 10.31 0.85 12.66
N LEU A 169 10.41 -0.24 11.90
CA LEU A 169 11.42 -1.27 12.16
C LEU A 169 12.70 -1.11 11.33
N MET A 170 12.60 -0.71 10.07
CA MET A 170 13.77 -0.58 9.21
C MET A 170 14.43 0.79 9.30
N ILE A 171 13.63 1.87 9.27
CA ILE A 171 14.15 3.25 9.33
C ILE A 171 14.23 3.76 10.78
N LYS A 172 13.65 3.02 11.75
CA LYS A 172 13.59 3.37 13.19
C LYS A 172 12.95 4.74 13.45
N ARG A 173 11.90 5.05 12.71
CA ARG A 173 11.03 6.21 12.94
C ARG A 173 9.79 5.81 13.72
N GLU A 174 8.98 6.77 14.11
CA GLU A 174 7.67 6.52 14.70
C GLU A 174 6.79 5.71 13.76
N MET A 175 6.01 4.77 14.32
CA MET A 175 5.04 4.02 13.56
C MET A 175 4.01 4.96 12.93
N ARG A 176 3.71 4.73 11.65
CA ARG A 176 2.71 5.46 10.88
C ARG A 176 1.84 4.47 10.10
N CYS A 177 0.74 4.95 9.54
CA CYS A 177 -0.07 4.17 8.62
C CYS A 177 -0.21 4.91 7.28
N ALA A 178 -0.28 4.18 6.18
CA ALA A 178 -0.42 4.77 4.85
C ALA A 178 -1.84 5.30 4.57
N ILE A 179 -2.81 4.87 5.36
CA ILE A 179 -4.23 5.19 5.17
C ILE A 179 -4.92 5.73 6.43
N ASN A 180 -4.19 5.86 7.55
CA ASN A 180 -4.71 6.43 8.79
C ASN A 180 -3.73 7.49 9.32
N PRO A 181 -4.04 8.79 9.19
CA PRO A 181 -3.16 9.87 9.63
C PRO A 181 -2.96 9.93 11.15
N ALA A 182 -3.89 9.38 11.92
CA ALA A 182 -3.87 9.46 13.38
C ALA A 182 -2.77 8.61 14.05
N ILE A 183 -2.21 7.64 13.33
CA ILE A 183 -1.16 6.78 13.90
C ILE A 183 0.14 7.56 14.05
N GLY A 184 0.55 7.77 15.31
CA GLY A 184 1.71 8.58 15.69
C GLY A 184 1.48 10.08 15.54
N ASP A 185 0.23 10.51 15.36
CA ASP A 185 -0.16 11.92 15.38
C ASP A 185 -1.60 12.07 15.95
N GLU A 186 -1.68 12.25 17.26
CA GLU A 186 -2.94 12.29 18.01
C GLU A 186 -3.80 13.50 17.67
N ARG A 187 -3.27 14.53 16.99
CA ARG A 187 -4.06 15.68 16.50
C ARG A 187 -5.21 15.24 15.58
N PHE A 188 -5.03 14.13 14.84
CA PHE A 188 -6.04 13.55 13.97
C PHE A 188 -7.09 12.68 14.70
N LEU A 189 -6.85 12.29 15.95
CA LEU A 189 -7.85 11.66 16.81
C LEU A 189 -8.82 12.67 17.42
N ASN A 190 -8.29 13.85 17.75
CA ASN A 190 -9.04 14.93 18.41
C ASN A 190 -9.03 16.18 17.52
N LEU A 191 -9.60 16.06 16.31
CA LEU A 191 -9.72 17.20 15.40
C LEU A 191 -10.47 18.35 16.05
N GLN A 192 -9.78 19.48 16.23
CA GLN A 192 -10.42 20.69 16.72
C GLN A 192 -11.19 21.39 15.60
N PRO A 193 -12.38 21.93 15.89
CA PRO A 193 -13.07 22.77 14.94
C PRO A 193 -12.19 23.93 14.47
N ALA A 194 -12.32 24.31 13.22
CA ALA A 194 -11.62 25.46 12.68
C ALA A 194 -12.03 26.75 13.40
N ARG A 195 -11.06 27.65 13.69
CA ARG A 195 -11.33 28.96 14.29
C ARG A 195 -12.23 29.81 13.40
N LYS A 196 -12.07 29.62 12.08
CA LYS A 196 -12.89 30.29 11.05
C LYS A 196 -13.17 29.29 9.94
N SER A 197 -14.43 29.15 9.55
CA SER A 197 -14.80 28.36 8.38
C SER A 197 -14.34 29.05 7.11
N LEU A 198 -13.60 28.34 6.27
CA LEU A 198 -13.06 28.81 4.98
C LEU A 198 -13.77 28.10 3.83
N LYS A 199 -13.85 28.78 2.69
CA LYS A 199 -14.14 28.18 1.38
C LYS A 199 -12.84 27.60 0.82
N VAL A 200 -12.73 26.29 0.74
CA VAL A 200 -11.50 25.60 0.30
C VAL A 200 -11.74 24.93 -1.06
N ALA A 201 -10.98 25.35 -2.05
CA ALA A 201 -10.91 24.61 -3.32
C ALA A 201 -9.84 23.53 -3.23
N ILE A 202 -10.16 22.33 -3.69
CA ILE A 202 -9.24 21.21 -3.78
C ILE A 202 -9.18 20.76 -5.22
N VAL A 203 -8.02 20.93 -5.85
CA VAL A 203 -7.83 20.59 -7.26
C VAL A 203 -7.17 19.24 -7.36
N GLY A 204 -7.91 18.27 -7.88
CA GLY A 204 -7.54 16.87 -7.99
C GLY A 204 -8.24 15.99 -6.95
N GLY A 205 -9.04 15.06 -7.43
CA GLY A 205 -9.79 14.08 -6.63
C GLY A 205 -9.00 12.79 -6.35
N GLY A 206 -7.67 12.85 -6.31
CA GLY A 206 -6.80 11.77 -5.87
C GLY A 206 -6.79 11.60 -4.34
N ILE A 207 -5.93 10.72 -3.83
CA ILE A 207 -5.84 10.42 -2.39
C ILE A 207 -5.56 11.68 -1.56
N ALA A 208 -4.59 12.51 -1.98
CA ALA A 208 -4.23 13.74 -1.27
C ALA A 208 -5.43 14.69 -1.18
N GLY A 209 -6.13 14.92 -2.31
CA GLY A 209 -7.30 15.81 -2.35
C GLY A 209 -8.48 15.28 -1.55
N MET A 210 -8.80 14.00 -1.65
CA MET A 210 -9.89 13.39 -0.88
C MET A 210 -9.62 13.42 0.62
N GLU A 211 -8.40 13.10 1.08
CA GLU A 211 -8.07 13.15 2.50
C GLU A 211 -8.05 14.58 3.02
N ALA A 212 -7.53 15.53 2.23
CA ALA A 212 -7.62 16.95 2.55
C ALA A 212 -9.08 17.42 2.72
N ALA A 213 -9.95 17.07 1.77
CA ALA A 213 -11.38 17.40 1.84
C ALA A 213 -12.05 16.80 3.08
N ARG A 214 -11.74 15.52 3.39
CA ARG A 214 -12.27 14.84 4.56
C ARG A 214 -11.89 15.54 5.87
N ILE A 215 -10.62 15.79 6.08
CA ILE A 215 -10.12 16.43 7.31
C ILE A 215 -10.61 17.87 7.41
N ALA A 216 -10.53 18.65 6.32
CA ALA A 216 -11.01 20.03 6.32
C ALA A 216 -12.51 20.14 6.62
N THR A 217 -13.33 19.27 6.02
CA THR A 217 -14.79 19.24 6.28
C THR A 217 -15.10 18.83 7.71
N LEU A 218 -14.42 17.84 8.28
CA LEU A 218 -14.56 17.44 9.69
C LEU A 218 -14.19 18.58 10.64
N ARG A 219 -13.30 19.48 10.25
CA ARG A 219 -12.97 20.70 11.00
C ARG A 219 -13.97 21.86 10.79
N GLY A 220 -14.93 21.73 9.86
CA GLY A 220 -15.98 22.73 9.60
C GLY A 220 -15.69 23.69 8.46
N HIS A 221 -14.71 23.43 7.61
CA HIS A 221 -14.49 24.16 6.36
C HIS A 221 -15.50 23.73 5.27
N LYS A 222 -15.74 24.60 4.29
CA LYS A 222 -16.58 24.32 3.12
C LYS A 222 -15.68 23.94 1.95
N CYS A 223 -15.65 22.65 1.61
CA CYS A 223 -14.75 22.10 0.61
C CYS A 223 -15.45 21.81 -0.71
N THR A 224 -14.78 22.16 -1.82
CA THR A 224 -15.18 21.77 -3.18
C THR A 224 -14.01 21.09 -3.86
N ILE A 225 -14.21 19.84 -4.30
CA ILE A 225 -13.22 19.08 -5.09
C ILE A 225 -13.48 19.33 -6.58
N PHE A 226 -12.45 19.76 -7.31
CA PHE A 226 -12.44 19.83 -8.76
C PHE A 226 -11.66 18.64 -9.32
N GLU A 227 -12.32 17.79 -10.09
CA GLU A 227 -11.70 16.61 -10.69
C GLU A 227 -11.95 16.64 -12.23
N LYS A 228 -10.86 16.56 -12.99
CA LYS A 228 -10.91 16.55 -14.45
C LYS A 228 -11.53 15.29 -15.03
N ASP A 229 -11.37 14.18 -14.34
CA ASP A 229 -11.92 12.87 -14.73
C ASP A 229 -13.41 12.75 -14.34
N ASN A 230 -14.02 11.67 -14.77
CA ASN A 230 -15.42 11.35 -14.51
C ASN A 230 -15.66 10.72 -13.12
N GLU A 231 -14.60 10.44 -12.35
CA GLU A 231 -14.69 9.88 -11.00
C GLU A 231 -13.46 10.22 -10.14
N LEU A 232 -13.63 10.15 -8.83
CA LEU A 232 -12.54 10.33 -7.86
C LEU A 232 -11.61 9.11 -7.83
N GLY A 233 -10.37 9.30 -7.33
CA GLY A 233 -9.41 8.24 -7.08
C GLY A 233 -8.05 8.47 -7.73
N GLY A 234 -7.98 9.31 -8.76
CA GLY A 234 -6.72 9.65 -9.43
C GLY A 234 -5.95 8.39 -9.88
N ILE A 235 -4.63 8.39 -9.72
CA ILE A 235 -3.75 7.28 -10.13
C ILE A 235 -4.01 5.98 -9.35
N LEU A 236 -4.66 6.04 -8.19
CA LEU A 236 -4.97 4.82 -7.42
C LEU A 236 -5.88 3.87 -8.19
N ARG A 237 -6.76 4.39 -9.07
CA ARG A 237 -7.57 3.58 -9.98
C ARG A 237 -6.72 2.70 -10.88
N THR A 238 -5.64 3.24 -11.40
CA THR A 238 -4.64 2.52 -12.23
C THR A 238 -3.91 1.46 -11.39
N CYS A 239 -3.48 1.81 -10.18
CA CYS A 239 -2.80 0.87 -9.27
C CYS A 239 -3.67 -0.34 -8.92
N CYS A 240 -4.98 -0.17 -8.72
CA CYS A 240 -5.91 -1.26 -8.41
C CYS A 240 -6.06 -2.30 -9.54
N MET A 241 -5.61 -1.98 -10.76
CA MET A 241 -5.68 -2.88 -11.91
C MET A 241 -4.63 -3.99 -11.89
N VAL A 242 -3.62 -3.87 -11.05
CA VAL A 242 -2.60 -4.91 -10.85
C VAL A 242 -3.16 -5.91 -9.83
N PRO A 243 -3.38 -7.20 -10.19
CA PRO A 243 -4.08 -8.15 -9.31
C PRO A 243 -3.56 -8.19 -7.87
N PRO A 244 -2.24 -8.22 -7.60
CA PRO A 244 -1.74 -8.20 -6.22
C PRO A 244 -2.03 -6.92 -5.44
N LYS A 245 -2.39 -5.81 -6.14
CA LYS A 245 -2.69 -4.51 -5.54
C LYS A 245 -4.18 -4.17 -5.48
N SER A 246 -5.04 -5.12 -5.79
CA SER A 246 -6.51 -4.99 -5.68
C SER A 246 -6.96 -4.49 -4.30
N LYS A 247 -6.21 -4.79 -3.23
CA LYS A 247 -6.47 -4.31 -1.86
C LYS A 247 -6.45 -2.79 -1.70
N MET A 248 -5.77 -2.06 -2.60
CA MET A 248 -5.80 -0.59 -2.59
C MET A 248 -7.21 -0.05 -2.85
N LYS A 249 -8.05 -0.81 -3.54
CA LYS A 249 -9.45 -0.53 -3.75
C LYS A 249 -10.24 -0.39 -2.44
N TRP A 250 -9.95 -1.18 -1.42
CA TRP A 250 -10.63 -1.08 -0.12
C TRP A 250 -10.51 0.33 0.48
N TYR A 251 -9.30 0.92 0.41
CA TYR A 251 -9.13 2.29 0.87
C TYR A 251 -9.76 3.32 -0.07
N MET A 252 -9.67 3.11 -1.37
CA MET A 252 -10.30 3.99 -2.36
C MET A 252 -11.82 4.05 -2.16
N ASP A 253 -12.47 2.92 -1.95
CA ASP A 253 -13.92 2.85 -1.72
C ASP A 253 -14.29 3.49 -0.38
N TRP A 254 -13.50 3.24 0.66
CA TRP A 254 -13.71 3.86 1.96
C TRP A 254 -13.62 5.38 1.89
N ILE A 255 -12.57 5.94 1.28
CA ILE A 255 -12.39 7.40 1.22
C ILE A 255 -13.44 8.08 0.32
N ARG A 256 -13.84 7.45 -0.78
CA ARG A 256 -14.95 7.92 -1.64
C ARG A 256 -16.26 7.99 -0.86
N ARG A 257 -16.55 6.97 -0.04
CA ARG A 257 -17.71 6.98 0.83
C ARG A 257 -17.65 8.12 1.82
N GLN A 258 -16.52 8.33 2.49
CA GLN A 258 -16.33 9.44 3.42
C GLN A 258 -16.60 10.80 2.77
N ILE A 259 -16.14 11.03 1.55
CA ILE A 259 -16.41 12.26 0.79
C ILE A 259 -17.93 12.46 0.59
N LYS A 260 -18.62 11.38 0.22
CA LYS A 260 -20.08 11.39 0.02
C LYS A 260 -20.85 11.63 1.32
N GLU A 261 -20.54 10.92 2.40
CA GLU A 261 -21.20 11.00 3.71
C GLU A 261 -21.01 12.36 4.37
N LEU A 262 -19.83 12.97 4.19
CA LEU A 262 -19.54 14.33 4.67
C LEU A 262 -20.19 15.44 3.83
N GLY A 263 -20.83 15.10 2.72
CA GLY A 263 -21.49 16.06 1.84
C GLY A 263 -20.52 17.02 1.15
N VAL A 264 -19.29 16.60 0.89
CA VAL A 264 -18.30 17.41 0.16
C VAL A 264 -18.80 17.64 -1.27
N GLU A 265 -18.78 18.90 -1.72
CA GLU A 265 -19.12 19.23 -3.10
C GLU A 265 -18.04 18.67 -4.05
N VAL A 266 -18.46 17.91 -5.08
CA VAL A 266 -17.54 17.31 -6.06
C VAL A 266 -17.96 17.74 -7.46
N LYS A 267 -17.05 18.43 -8.17
CA LYS A 267 -17.21 18.85 -9.57
C LYS A 267 -16.35 17.96 -10.47
N LEU A 268 -16.95 16.86 -10.94
CA LEU A 268 -16.32 15.94 -11.88
C LEU A 268 -16.28 16.55 -13.29
N ARG A 269 -15.38 16.03 -14.16
CA ARG A 269 -15.18 16.51 -15.54
C ARG A 269 -14.91 18.01 -15.59
N THR A 270 -14.29 18.53 -14.54
CA THR A 270 -14.07 19.97 -14.38
C THR A 270 -12.60 20.26 -14.16
N THR A 271 -11.98 20.84 -15.16
CA THR A 271 -10.63 21.41 -15.03
C THR A 271 -10.74 22.77 -14.36
N ALA A 272 -10.07 22.91 -13.22
CA ALA A 272 -9.96 24.18 -12.53
C ALA A 272 -8.85 25.04 -13.18
N ASP A 273 -9.08 26.33 -13.22
CA ASP A 273 -8.14 27.34 -13.68
C ASP A 273 -8.06 28.48 -12.64
N VAL A 274 -7.11 29.40 -12.82
CA VAL A 274 -6.88 30.51 -11.90
C VAL A 274 -8.15 31.33 -11.66
N ASP A 275 -8.94 31.59 -12.71
CA ASP A 275 -10.11 32.48 -12.60
C ASP A 275 -11.23 31.84 -11.77
N LYS A 276 -11.48 30.54 -11.95
CA LYS A 276 -12.45 29.79 -11.12
C LYS A 276 -12.05 29.70 -9.66
N LEU A 277 -10.74 29.72 -9.37
CA LEU A 277 -10.22 29.52 -8.03
C LEU A 277 -10.11 30.81 -7.21
N LYS A 278 -10.23 32.00 -7.81
CA LYS A 278 -10.19 33.31 -7.14
C LYS A 278 -11.31 33.52 -6.10
N GLU A 279 -12.42 32.79 -6.22
CA GLU A 279 -13.56 32.90 -5.28
C GLU A 279 -13.37 32.12 -3.97
N TYR A 280 -12.30 31.36 -3.83
CA TYR A 280 -12.01 30.54 -2.67
C TYR A 280 -10.99 31.24 -1.76
N ASP A 281 -11.14 31.01 -0.45
CA ASP A 281 -10.21 31.58 0.56
C ASP A 281 -8.83 30.94 0.47
N VAL A 282 -8.79 29.62 0.16
CA VAL A 282 -7.57 28.81 0.05
C VAL A 282 -7.74 27.75 -1.02
N VAL A 283 -6.65 27.43 -1.72
CA VAL A 283 -6.59 26.35 -2.72
C VAL A 283 -5.59 25.28 -2.26
N LEU A 284 -6.00 24.01 -2.29
CA LEU A 284 -5.11 22.87 -2.15
C LEU A 284 -4.92 22.22 -3.52
N CYS A 285 -3.69 22.29 -4.03
CA CYS A 285 -3.34 21.81 -5.36
C CYS A 285 -2.79 20.38 -5.27
N GLY A 286 -3.58 19.40 -5.68
CA GLY A 286 -3.26 17.97 -5.68
C GLY A 286 -3.42 17.37 -7.07
N THR A 287 -2.86 18.05 -8.09
CA THR A 287 -2.95 17.69 -9.52
C THR A 287 -2.26 16.37 -9.86
N GLY A 288 -1.41 15.86 -8.95
CA GLY A 288 -0.75 14.57 -9.09
C GLY A 288 0.58 14.67 -9.84
N ALA A 289 0.93 13.60 -10.53
CA ALA A 289 2.15 13.50 -11.32
C ALA A 289 1.82 13.33 -12.80
N LYS A 290 2.76 13.70 -13.66
CA LYS A 290 2.72 13.44 -15.09
C LYS A 290 3.84 12.50 -15.53
N THR A 291 3.60 11.75 -16.60
CA THR A 291 4.62 10.87 -17.18
C THR A 291 5.75 11.68 -17.79
N VAL A 292 6.98 11.36 -17.44
CA VAL A 292 8.19 11.94 -18.03
C VAL A 292 8.32 11.46 -19.47
N ILE A 293 8.44 12.41 -20.40
CA ILE A 293 8.69 12.14 -21.82
C ILE A 293 10.16 12.42 -22.13
N PRO A 294 11.02 11.40 -22.25
CA PRO A 294 12.42 11.60 -22.57
C PRO A 294 12.63 12.25 -23.95
N GLN A 295 13.67 13.06 -24.09
CA GLN A 295 14.02 13.71 -25.38
C GLN A 295 14.90 12.74 -26.20
N VAL A 296 14.27 11.73 -26.80
CA VAL A 296 14.95 10.76 -27.65
C VAL A 296 14.24 10.62 -29.00
N PRO A 297 14.96 10.34 -30.10
CA PRO A 297 14.34 10.14 -31.42
C PRO A 297 13.31 9.02 -31.38
N GLY A 298 12.13 9.24 -31.95
CA GLY A 298 11.05 8.26 -32.04
C GLY A 298 10.19 8.13 -30.77
N ILE A 299 10.30 9.04 -29.80
CA ILE A 299 9.57 9.00 -28.51
C ILE A 299 8.05 9.06 -28.70
N GLU A 300 7.57 9.67 -29.78
CA GLU A 300 6.15 9.74 -30.15
C GLU A 300 5.51 8.37 -30.39
N LYS A 301 6.31 7.33 -30.58
CA LYS A 301 5.88 5.93 -30.73
C LYS A 301 5.63 5.24 -29.39
N ALA A 302 6.14 5.81 -28.28
CA ALA A 302 5.95 5.26 -26.97
C ALA A 302 4.56 5.59 -26.40
N VAL A 303 4.02 4.72 -25.57
CA VAL A 303 2.76 4.92 -24.85
C VAL A 303 3.01 5.18 -23.38
N ARG A 304 2.12 5.89 -22.72
CA ARG A 304 2.21 6.12 -21.28
C ARG A 304 1.58 4.94 -20.51
N PHE A 305 2.08 4.66 -19.32
CA PHE A 305 1.57 3.55 -18.51
C PHE A 305 0.08 3.75 -18.13
N GLU A 306 -0.36 4.99 -17.92
CA GLU A 306 -1.76 5.32 -17.63
C GLU A 306 -2.71 4.99 -18.81
N ASP A 307 -2.19 4.91 -20.02
CA ASP A 307 -2.96 4.53 -21.20
C ASP A 307 -3.01 3.00 -21.39
N VAL A 308 -2.16 2.25 -20.71
CA VAL A 308 -2.11 0.77 -20.73
C VAL A 308 -2.90 0.16 -19.57
N LEU A 309 -2.77 0.72 -18.37
CA LEU A 309 -3.47 0.28 -17.17
C LEU A 309 -4.80 1.04 -17.01
N VAL A 310 -5.68 0.89 -17.99
CA VAL A 310 -7.00 1.50 -17.96
C VAL A 310 -8.02 0.53 -17.38
N CYS A 311 -8.82 1.01 -16.43
CA CYS A 311 -9.98 0.29 -15.92
C CYS A 311 -11.03 0.18 -17.03
N THR A 312 -11.45 -1.03 -17.38
CA THR A 312 -12.46 -1.30 -18.40
C THR A 312 -13.59 -2.15 -17.82
N LYS A 313 -14.76 -2.14 -18.45
CA LYS A 313 -15.92 -2.98 -18.06
C LYS A 313 -15.58 -4.48 -17.94
N LYS A 314 -14.53 -4.94 -18.62
CA LYS A 314 -14.10 -6.35 -18.59
C LYS A 314 -13.17 -6.69 -17.43
N ASN A 315 -12.49 -5.71 -16.88
CA ASN A 315 -11.40 -5.93 -15.91
C ASN A 315 -11.57 -5.16 -14.60
N CYS A 316 -12.67 -4.44 -14.43
CA CYS A 316 -12.93 -3.62 -13.24
C CYS A 316 -14.43 -3.57 -12.93
N GLU A 317 -14.81 -4.00 -11.74
CA GLU A 317 -16.22 -3.94 -11.26
C GLU A 317 -16.74 -2.50 -11.10
N TYR A 318 -15.85 -1.51 -11.12
CA TYR A 318 -16.13 -0.09 -10.88
C TYR A 318 -16.03 0.75 -12.14
N TRP A 319 -16.23 0.14 -13.29
CA TRP A 319 -16.28 0.87 -14.53
C TRP A 319 -17.48 1.82 -14.54
N PRO A 320 -17.28 3.13 -14.71
CA PRO A 320 -18.40 4.04 -14.91
C PRO A 320 -19.11 3.69 -16.22
N GLU A 321 -20.42 3.71 -16.22
CA GLU A 321 -21.26 3.31 -17.38
C GLU A 321 -20.95 4.09 -18.67
N ASP A 322 -20.33 5.25 -18.56
CA ASP A 322 -19.96 6.16 -19.66
C ASP A 322 -18.46 6.16 -19.99
N GLY A 323 -17.66 5.28 -19.36
CA GLY A 323 -16.23 5.19 -19.60
C GLY A 323 -15.88 4.68 -20.99
N LYS A 324 -15.36 5.57 -21.83
CA LYS A 324 -15.01 5.30 -23.25
C LYS A 324 -13.50 5.14 -23.48
N ARG A 325 -12.68 5.10 -22.44
CA ARG A 325 -11.23 5.02 -22.59
C ARG A 325 -10.83 3.58 -22.90
N GLU A 326 -10.38 3.31 -24.11
CA GLU A 326 -9.82 2.03 -24.50
C GLU A 326 -8.35 1.96 -24.10
N PRO A 327 -7.89 0.81 -23.55
CA PRO A 327 -6.47 0.63 -23.28
C PRO A 327 -5.65 0.71 -24.56
N ALA A 328 -4.46 1.28 -24.47
CA ALA A 328 -3.52 1.27 -25.60
C ALA A 328 -3.24 -0.18 -26.02
N LYS A 329 -3.22 -0.41 -27.32
CA LYS A 329 -2.85 -1.71 -27.89
C LYS A 329 -1.36 -1.95 -27.66
N ILE A 330 -1.01 -3.06 -27.07
CA ILE A 330 0.38 -3.46 -26.83
C ILE A 330 0.68 -4.79 -27.53
N GLY A 331 1.87 -4.92 -28.10
CA GLY A 331 2.35 -6.13 -28.77
C GLY A 331 2.72 -7.25 -27.79
N GLN A 332 3.45 -8.25 -28.26
CA GLN A 332 3.85 -9.42 -27.45
C GLN A 332 5.12 -9.15 -26.64
N ARG A 333 6.07 -8.43 -27.21
CA ARG A 333 7.33 -8.06 -26.56
C ARG A 333 7.35 -6.58 -26.22
N VAL A 334 7.37 -6.28 -24.92
CA VAL A 334 7.12 -4.94 -24.37
C VAL A 334 8.32 -4.47 -23.56
N LEU A 335 8.80 -3.27 -23.85
CA LEU A 335 9.74 -2.57 -23.00
C LEU A 335 9.00 -1.60 -22.10
N VAL A 336 9.25 -1.66 -20.78
CA VAL A 336 8.76 -0.69 -19.80
C VAL A 336 9.93 0.11 -19.28
N TYR A 337 9.87 1.44 -19.43
CA TYR A 337 10.93 2.35 -19.03
C TYR A 337 10.58 3.08 -17.74
N GLY A 338 11.40 2.88 -16.70
CA GLY A 338 11.24 3.45 -15.36
C GLY A 338 11.46 2.43 -14.25
N ASN A 339 11.37 2.87 -13.00
CA ASN A 339 11.73 2.03 -11.84
C ASN A 339 10.87 2.28 -10.59
N HIS A 340 9.87 3.17 -10.68
CA HIS A 340 8.90 3.45 -9.63
C HIS A 340 7.64 2.59 -9.79
N TYR A 341 6.68 2.75 -8.90
CA TYR A 341 5.43 2.00 -8.90
C TYR A 341 4.73 1.97 -10.27
N GLY A 342 4.68 3.09 -11.00
CA GLY A 342 4.06 3.14 -12.32
C GLY A 342 4.68 2.15 -13.31
N ALA A 343 6.02 2.09 -13.38
CA ALA A 343 6.73 1.18 -14.26
C ALA A 343 6.66 -0.27 -13.78
N THR A 344 6.96 -0.53 -12.49
CA THR A 344 7.01 -1.88 -11.93
C THR A 344 5.63 -2.55 -11.92
N ASP A 345 4.58 -1.81 -11.59
CA ASP A 345 3.21 -2.28 -11.61
C ASP A 345 2.75 -2.60 -13.03
N THR A 346 3.12 -1.75 -13.98
CA THR A 346 2.85 -1.98 -15.41
C THR A 346 3.57 -3.22 -15.91
N ALA A 347 4.85 -3.38 -15.58
CA ALA A 347 5.62 -4.57 -15.94
C ALA A 347 4.99 -5.86 -15.39
N GLU A 348 4.57 -5.86 -14.11
CA GLU A 348 3.89 -6.99 -13.50
C GLU A 348 2.54 -7.30 -14.18
N ALA A 349 1.71 -6.27 -14.37
CA ALA A 349 0.39 -6.45 -14.98
C ALA A 349 0.48 -7.00 -16.42
N ILE A 350 1.47 -6.57 -17.18
CA ILE A 350 1.67 -7.05 -18.56
C ILE A 350 2.27 -8.46 -18.58
N ALA A 351 3.23 -8.76 -17.71
CA ALA A 351 3.81 -10.10 -17.58
C ALA A 351 2.75 -11.13 -17.14
N LEU A 352 1.83 -10.76 -16.24
CA LEU A 352 0.69 -11.60 -15.84
C LEU A 352 -0.28 -11.89 -17.00
N ARG A 353 -0.31 -11.05 -18.05
CA ARG A 353 -1.06 -11.29 -19.28
C ARG A 353 -0.33 -12.21 -20.27
N GLY A 354 0.82 -12.78 -19.87
CA GLY A 354 1.61 -13.70 -20.68
C GLY A 354 2.48 -13.06 -21.76
N LYS A 355 2.81 -11.77 -21.61
CA LYS A 355 3.69 -11.06 -22.54
C LYS A 355 5.13 -11.10 -22.06
N GLU A 356 6.07 -10.99 -22.99
CA GLU A 356 7.50 -10.83 -22.70
C GLU A 356 7.76 -9.37 -22.30
N VAL A 357 8.34 -9.15 -21.11
CA VAL A 357 8.56 -7.81 -20.55
C VAL A 357 10.04 -7.59 -20.28
N ILE A 358 10.53 -6.44 -20.73
CA ILE A 358 11.86 -5.91 -20.42
C ILE A 358 11.69 -4.61 -19.67
N LEU A 359 12.06 -4.58 -18.39
CA LEU A 359 12.07 -3.38 -17.56
C LEU A 359 13.44 -2.72 -17.67
N VAL A 360 13.48 -1.46 -18.08
CA VAL A 360 14.71 -0.69 -18.31
C VAL A 360 14.71 0.54 -17.41
N THR A 361 15.82 0.81 -16.74
CA THR A 361 16.00 1.99 -15.89
C THR A 361 17.43 2.50 -15.87
N GLU A 362 17.57 3.81 -15.72
CA GLU A 362 18.86 4.51 -15.49
C GLU A 362 19.44 4.19 -14.10
N ASP A 363 18.60 3.78 -13.16
CA ASP A 363 19.02 3.52 -11.78
C ASP A 363 19.94 2.30 -11.70
N SER A 364 20.84 2.31 -10.72
CA SER A 364 21.75 1.20 -10.42
C SER A 364 21.11 0.10 -9.57
N GLU A 365 19.92 0.35 -9.01
CA GLU A 365 19.16 -0.59 -8.17
C GLU A 365 17.73 -0.72 -8.68
N PHE A 366 17.19 -1.95 -8.65
CA PHE A 366 15.80 -2.20 -8.96
C PHE A 366 14.89 -1.67 -7.86
N ALA A 367 13.91 -0.85 -8.22
CA ALA A 367 12.81 -0.39 -7.38
C ALA A 367 13.26 0.16 -6.00
N PRO A 368 14.15 1.18 -5.93
CA PRO A 368 14.74 1.65 -4.68
C PRO A 368 13.69 2.20 -3.69
N ASP A 369 12.60 2.76 -4.19
CA ASP A 369 11.55 3.41 -3.37
C ASP A 369 10.50 2.42 -2.86
N ILE A 370 10.42 1.23 -3.45
CA ILE A 370 9.44 0.23 -3.06
C ILE A 370 9.81 -0.35 -1.68
N GLU A 371 8.79 -0.66 -0.90
CA GLU A 371 8.98 -1.28 0.42
C GLU A 371 9.73 -2.62 0.25
N PRO A 372 10.78 -2.88 1.06
CA PRO A 372 11.71 -3.98 0.83
C PRO A 372 11.08 -5.37 0.72
N ILE A 373 10.09 -5.70 1.56
CA ILE A 373 9.42 -7.02 1.51
C ILE A 373 8.57 -7.13 0.24
N HIS A 374 7.88 -6.07 -0.13
CA HIS A 374 7.19 -5.97 -1.42
C HIS A 374 8.14 -6.20 -2.58
N LYS A 375 9.30 -5.52 -2.55
CA LYS A 375 10.33 -5.64 -3.58
C LYS A 375 10.85 -7.07 -3.71
N GLU A 376 11.09 -7.77 -2.60
CA GLU A 376 11.54 -9.17 -2.64
C GLU A 376 10.47 -10.11 -3.23
N VAL A 377 9.21 -9.96 -2.84
CA VAL A 377 8.12 -10.75 -3.44
C VAL A 377 7.97 -10.43 -4.93
N MET A 378 8.09 -9.17 -5.32
CA MET A 378 8.04 -8.75 -6.72
C MET A 378 9.19 -9.37 -7.54
N LYS A 379 10.44 -9.35 -7.02
CA LYS A 379 11.59 -9.99 -7.67
C LYS A 379 11.36 -11.49 -7.88
N MET A 380 10.86 -12.18 -6.84
CA MET A 380 10.53 -13.60 -6.94
C MET A 380 9.50 -13.86 -8.05
N ARG A 381 8.44 -13.05 -8.13
CA ARG A 381 7.41 -13.15 -9.16
C ARG A 381 7.96 -12.84 -10.55
N PHE A 382 8.79 -11.81 -10.70
CA PHE A 382 9.45 -11.46 -11.95
C PHE A 382 10.37 -12.57 -12.46
N ALA A 383 10.97 -13.34 -11.56
CA ALA A 383 11.75 -14.54 -11.92
C ALA A 383 10.88 -15.77 -12.26
N GLY A 384 9.54 -15.64 -12.28
CA GLY A 384 8.62 -16.74 -12.56
C GLY A 384 8.23 -17.56 -11.32
N GLY A 385 8.68 -17.15 -10.13
CA GLY A 385 8.30 -17.81 -8.86
C GLY A 385 6.84 -17.51 -8.47
N ASN A 386 6.21 -18.48 -7.83
CA ASN A 386 4.88 -18.32 -7.26
C ASN A 386 4.80 -19.06 -5.91
N GLY A 387 4.48 -18.35 -4.86
CA GLY A 387 4.17 -18.95 -3.56
C GLY A 387 2.69 -19.36 -3.49
N GLN A 388 2.39 -20.47 -2.81
CA GLN A 388 1.02 -21.00 -2.69
C GLN A 388 -0.01 -20.02 -2.12
N ALA A 389 0.44 -19.03 -1.33
CA ALA A 389 -0.40 -18.04 -0.67
C ALA A 389 -0.54 -16.73 -1.44
N LEU A 390 0.12 -16.57 -2.60
CA LEU A 390 0.11 -15.33 -3.37
C LEU A 390 -1.11 -15.21 -4.26
N GLU A 391 -1.63 -13.99 -4.35
CA GLU A 391 -2.73 -13.67 -5.27
C GLU A 391 -2.24 -13.64 -6.73
N GLY A 392 -3.12 -14.07 -7.61
CA GLY A 392 -2.90 -14.06 -9.05
C GLY A 392 -2.09 -15.25 -9.58
N ASN A 393 -2.07 -15.36 -10.89
CA ASN A 393 -1.33 -16.41 -11.58
C ASN A 393 0.19 -16.16 -11.54
N PRO A 394 1.03 -17.20 -11.66
CA PRO A 394 2.47 -17.03 -11.84
C PRO A 394 2.77 -16.30 -13.15
N ILE A 395 3.85 -15.51 -13.14
CA ILE A 395 4.41 -14.94 -14.35
C ILE A 395 5.08 -16.08 -15.13
N LYS A 396 4.57 -16.37 -16.33
CA LYS A 396 5.04 -17.48 -17.15
C LYS A 396 6.37 -17.21 -17.84
N ILE A 397 6.59 -15.96 -18.26
CA ILE A 397 7.81 -15.50 -18.92
C ILE A 397 8.49 -14.54 -17.97
N PRO A 398 9.69 -14.88 -17.43
CA PRO A 398 10.39 -14.01 -16.49
C PRO A 398 10.59 -12.60 -17.06
N VAL A 399 10.43 -11.59 -16.22
CA VAL A 399 10.69 -10.20 -16.57
C VAL A 399 12.19 -9.98 -16.60
N GLN A 400 12.71 -9.47 -17.71
CA GLN A 400 14.11 -9.07 -17.81
C GLN A 400 14.27 -7.67 -17.22
N ILE A 401 15.28 -7.47 -16.37
CA ILE A 401 15.58 -6.17 -15.76
C ILE A 401 16.93 -5.68 -16.25
N LYS A 402 16.98 -4.49 -16.87
CA LYS A 402 18.19 -3.81 -17.33
C LYS A 402 18.38 -2.53 -16.51
N LEU A 403 19.33 -2.58 -15.59
CA LEU A 403 19.74 -1.43 -14.77
C LEU A 403 20.81 -0.60 -15.48
N ASN A 404 21.06 0.62 -14.98
CA ASN A 404 22.06 1.55 -15.54
C ASN A 404 21.90 1.75 -17.05
N THR A 405 20.66 1.75 -17.55
CA THR A 405 20.36 1.72 -18.99
C THR A 405 19.26 2.74 -19.31
N SER A 406 19.48 3.53 -20.35
CA SER A 406 18.58 4.57 -20.84
C SER A 406 18.05 4.27 -22.23
N LEU A 407 16.94 4.88 -22.60
CA LEU A 407 16.48 4.94 -24.00
C LEU A 407 17.43 5.84 -24.80
N TYR A 408 17.82 5.40 -25.99
CA TYR A 408 18.61 6.19 -26.91
C TYR A 408 17.83 6.56 -28.19
N GLU A 409 17.12 5.61 -28.79
CA GLU A 409 16.33 5.79 -30.01
C GLU A 409 15.22 4.74 -30.08
N ILE A 410 14.03 5.13 -30.56
CA ILE A 410 12.89 4.21 -30.77
C ILE A 410 12.57 4.18 -32.27
N LYS A 411 12.57 3.00 -32.87
CA LYS A 411 12.11 2.73 -34.26
C LYS A 411 10.94 1.76 -34.27
N ASP A 412 10.37 1.56 -35.46
CA ASP A 412 9.31 0.57 -35.63
C ASP A 412 9.87 -0.85 -35.39
N GLY A 413 9.38 -1.52 -34.35
CA GLY A 413 9.78 -2.88 -34.00
C GLY A 413 11.11 -3.01 -33.25
N GLU A 414 11.85 -1.92 -33.00
CA GLU A 414 13.13 -1.98 -32.28
C GLU A 414 13.42 -0.74 -31.43
N VAL A 415 14.22 -0.92 -30.40
CA VAL A 415 14.72 0.15 -29.53
C VAL A 415 16.22 0.01 -29.36
N THR A 416 16.92 1.12 -29.51
CA THR A 416 18.33 1.23 -29.13
C THR A 416 18.41 1.75 -27.70
N LEU A 417 19.11 1.02 -26.85
CA LEU A 417 19.40 1.36 -25.46
C LEU A 417 20.87 1.81 -25.34
N ILE A 418 21.18 2.59 -24.33
CA ILE A 418 22.55 2.98 -23.99
C ILE A 418 22.78 2.76 -22.49
N ASN A 419 23.87 2.09 -22.12
CA ASN A 419 24.20 1.87 -20.73
C ASN A 419 25.13 2.98 -20.18
N ASN A 420 25.47 2.91 -18.89
CA ASN A 420 26.35 3.87 -18.21
C ASN A 420 27.84 3.81 -18.66
N ARG A 421 28.21 2.86 -19.55
CA ARG A 421 29.52 2.79 -20.22
C ARG A 421 29.47 3.33 -21.65
N PHE A 422 28.33 3.93 -22.04
CA PHE A 422 28.05 4.42 -23.37
C PHE A 422 28.02 3.32 -24.47
N GLU A 423 27.83 2.07 -24.07
CA GLU A 423 27.66 0.95 -25.00
C GLU A 423 26.21 0.91 -25.45
N LYS A 424 26.00 0.77 -26.76
CA LYS A 424 24.67 0.72 -27.37
C LYS A 424 24.26 -0.72 -27.67
N GLU A 425 23.01 -1.04 -27.40
CA GLU A 425 22.38 -2.32 -27.70
C GLU A 425 21.03 -2.07 -28.37
N THR A 426 20.80 -2.66 -29.54
CA THR A 426 19.50 -2.63 -30.20
C THR A 426 18.74 -3.92 -29.96
N ILE A 427 17.53 -3.80 -29.45
CA ILE A 427 16.64 -4.93 -29.14
C ILE A 427 15.32 -4.80 -29.90
N LYS A 428 14.75 -5.94 -30.31
CA LYS A 428 13.42 -5.96 -30.93
C LYS A 428 12.35 -5.84 -29.85
N VAL A 429 11.40 -4.93 -30.04
CA VAL A 429 10.23 -4.77 -29.15
C VAL A 429 9.05 -4.26 -29.98
N ASP A 430 7.85 -4.71 -29.61
CA ASP A 430 6.63 -4.28 -30.30
C ASP A 430 6.07 -2.97 -29.70
N THR A 431 6.36 -2.70 -28.43
CA THR A 431 5.80 -1.54 -27.71
C THR A 431 6.80 -1.04 -26.66
N VAL A 432 6.94 0.27 -26.58
CA VAL A 432 7.66 0.97 -25.50
C VAL A 432 6.64 1.67 -24.60
N ILE A 433 6.73 1.45 -23.29
CA ILE A 433 5.86 2.08 -22.29
C ILE A 433 6.69 2.95 -21.36
N LEU A 434 6.28 4.20 -21.19
CA LEU A 434 6.88 5.16 -20.28
C LEU A 434 6.21 5.05 -18.91
N GLY A 435 6.94 4.68 -17.88
CA GLY A 435 6.46 4.50 -16.51
C GLY A 435 7.13 5.40 -15.48
N LYS A 436 8.06 6.29 -15.90
CA LYS A 436 8.69 7.30 -15.03
C LYS A 436 7.76 8.51 -14.90
N THR A 437 7.61 9.03 -13.68
CA THR A 437 6.74 10.18 -13.41
C THR A 437 7.47 11.29 -12.68
N GLU A 438 6.98 12.52 -12.85
CA GLU A 438 7.45 13.73 -12.16
C GLU A 438 6.25 14.54 -11.63
N PRO A 439 6.44 15.43 -10.65
CA PRO A 439 5.37 16.30 -10.16
C PRO A 439 4.74 17.16 -11.27
N ASP A 440 3.40 17.27 -11.23
CA ASP A 440 2.65 18.21 -12.08
C ASP A 440 2.31 19.45 -11.25
N SER A 441 3.21 20.44 -11.23
CA SER A 441 3.07 21.67 -10.44
C SER A 441 2.61 22.89 -11.25
N GLU A 442 2.32 22.76 -12.55
CA GLU A 442 2.05 23.89 -13.45
C GLU A 442 0.91 24.80 -12.96
N LEU A 443 -0.19 24.19 -12.48
CA LEU A 443 -1.30 24.98 -11.93
C LEU A 443 -0.90 25.64 -10.60
N TYR A 444 -0.19 24.94 -9.73
CA TYR A 444 0.29 25.50 -8.47
C TYR A 444 1.15 26.74 -8.69
N ASP A 445 2.10 26.67 -9.61
CA ASP A 445 2.99 27.78 -9.94
C ASP A 445 2.19 28.98 -10.52
N SER A 446 1.18 28.71 -11.35
CA SER A 446 0.27 29.73 -11.90
C SER A 446 -0.58 30.41 -10.82
N LEU A 447 -1.03 29.65 -9.81
CA LEU A 447 -1.81 30.18 -8.68
C LEU A 447 -0.96 31.05 -7.75
N ILE A 448 0.29 30.66 -7.49
CA ILE A 448 1.27 31.49 -6.77
C ILE A 448 1.52 32.79 -7.52
N ALA A 449 1.78 32.73 -8.82
CA ALA A 449 1.99 33.92 -9.65
C ALA A 449 0.79 34.88 -9.66
N ALA A 450 -0.43 34.35 -9.54
CA ALA A 450 -1.67 35.10 -9.43
C ALA A 450 -1.95 35.63 -8.01
N GLY A 451 -1.10 35.35 -7.02
CA GLY A 451 -1.20 35.84 -5.64
C GLY A 451 -2.27 35.12 -4.80
N LEU A 452 -2.71 33.93 -5.18
CA LEU A 452 -3.68 33.15 -4.42
C LEU A 452 -2.98 32.45 -3.22
N LYS A 453 -3.73 32.23 -2.16
CA LYS A 453 -3.30 31.37 -1.05
C LYS A 453 -3.43 29.90 -1.46
N VAL A 454 -2.31 29.25 -1.71
CA VAL A 454 -2.28 27.89 -2.23
C VAL A 454 -1.24 27.03 -1.52
N ALA A 455 -1.56 25.76 -1.31
CA ALA A 455 -0.59 24.74 -0.91
C ALA A 455 -0.56 23.60 -1.93
N ASN A 456 0.64 23.08 -2.20
CA ASN A 456 0.83 21.93 -3.07
C ASN A 456 0.86 20.63 -2.24
N ILE A 457 0.07 19.62 -2.61
CA ILE A 457 -0.12 18.39 -1.84
C ILE A 457 0.01 17.14 -2.71
N GLY A 458 0.50 16.04 -2.13
CA GLY A 458 0.63 14.77 -2.82
C GLY A 458 1.70 14.77 -3.90
N ASP A 459 1.45 14.02 -4.97
CA ASP A 459 2.47 13.81 -6.01
C ASP A 459 2.72 15.02 -6.90
N SER A 460 1.84 16.01 -6.90
CA SER A 460 2.11 17.31 -7.54
C SER A 460 3.20 18.13 -6.81
N LYS A 461 3.43 17.81 -5.53
CA LYS A 461 4.52 18.36 -4.73
C LYS A 461 5.77 17.49 -4.83
N MET A 462 5.61 16.19 -4.66
CA MET A 462 6.69 15.20 -4.71
C MET A 462 6.10 13.82 -4.98
N VAL A 463 6.53 13.18 -6.04
CA VAL A 463 6.10 11.80 -6.34
C VAL A 463 6.60 10.84 -5.26
N ARG A 464 5.65 10.13 -4.65
CA ARG A 464 5.94 9.18 -3.57
C ARG A 464 4.99 7.97 -3.65
N ASN A 465 4.34 7.63 -2.56
CA ASN A 465 3.39 6.55 -2.41
C ASN A 465 2.09 7.03 -1.74
N VAL A 466 1.13 6.12 -1.57
CA VAL A 466 -0.18 6.41 -0.94
C VAL A 466 -0.03 7.12 0.41
N ARG A 467 0.97 6.72 1.24
CA ARG A 467 1.20 7.38 2.52
C ARG A 467 1.59 8.85 2.36
N GLY A 468 2.54 9.14 1.46
CA GLY A 468 2.96 10.52 1.19
C GLY A 468 1.80 11.40 0.75
N ALA A 469 0.98 10.91 -0.18
CA ALA A 469 -0.19 11.62 -0.66
C ALA A 469 -1.23 11.85 0.45
N MET A 470 -1.56 10.82 1.23
CA MET A 470 -2.50 10.90 2.36
C MET A 470 -2.01 11.87 3.43
N THR A 471 -0.74 11.80 3.81
CA THR A 471 -0.16 12.66 4.85
C THR A 471 -0.17 14.13 4.44
N ASP A 472 0.25 14.45 3.21
CA ASP A 472 0.25 15.84 2.72
C ASP A 472 -1.17 16.44 2.74
N GLY A 473 -2.17 15.67 2.28
CA GLY A 473 -3.56 16.12 2.30
C GLY A 473 -4.10 16.35 3.71
N ALA A 474 -3.85 15.41 4.62
CA ALA A 474 -4.29 15.50 6.00
C ALA A 474 -3.62 16.66 6.75
N GLU A 475 -2.29 16.80 6.64
CA GLU A 475 -1.54 17.88 7.31
C GLU A 475 -1.91 19.26 6.77
N ALA A 476 -2.07 19.42 5.45
CA ALA A 476 -2.51 20.68 4.86
C ALA A 476 -3.87 21.10 5.41
N ALA A 477 -4.82 20.17 5.47
CA ALA A 477 -6.17 20.43 6.00
C ALA A 477 -6.16 20.74 7.50
N LEU A 478 -5.21 20.20 8.26
CA LEU A 478 -5.11 20.43 9.69
C LEU A 478 -4.76 21.89 10.04
N ILE A 479 -4.00 22.57 9.19
CA ILE A 479 -3.43 23.90 9.46
C ILE A 479 -4.03 25.03 8.61
N LEU A 480 -5.13 24.77 7.89
CA LEU A 480 -5.75 25.74 6.95
C LEU A 480 -6.06 27.11 7.59
N ASP A 481 -6.47 27.13 8.85
CA ASP A 481 -6.82 28.32 9.61
C ASP A 481 -5.72 28.81 10.57
N ASP A 482 -4.51 28.24 10.52
CA ASP A 482 -3.38 28.72 11.28
C ASP A 482 -2.81 30.02 10.69
N ASP A 483 -2.39 30.93 11.57
CA ASP A 483 -1.82 32.22 11.16
C ASP A 483 -0.60 32.07 10.25
N ILE A 484 0.19 31.01 10.45
CA ILE A 484 1.34 30.66 9.61
C ILE A 484 0.88 30.38 8.17
N PHE A 485 -0.16 29.57 7.98
CA PHE A 485 -0.72 29.26 6.66
C PHE A 485 -1.38 30.48 6.04
N MET A 486 -2.14 31.23 6.85
CA MET A 486 -2.90 32.39 6.39
C MET A 486 -2.02 33.60 6.07
N ASN A 487 -0.87 33.75 6.70
CA ASN A 487 0.07 34.88 6.52
C ASN A 487 1.24 34.58 5.58
N ALA A 488 1.49 33.34 5.24
CA ALA A 488 2.50 32.99 4.27
C ALA A 488 2.03 33.34 2.85
N ASN A 489 2.45 34.48 2.35
CA ASN A 489 2.43 34.75 0.91
C ASN A 489 3.38 33.83 0.14
N ASN A 490 4.09 32.97 0.83
CA ASN A 490 5.05 32.03 0.29
C ASN A 490 5.07 30.75 1.13
N MET A 491 4.76 29.65 0.47
CA MET A 491 5.54 28.47 0.63
C MET A 491 5.75 27.97 2.05
N LEU A 492 4.78 27.78 2.80
CA LEU A 492 4.97 26.63 3.58
C LEU A 492 4.43 25.49 2.72
N SER A 493 5.37 24.80 2.06
CA SER A 493 5.17 23.40 1.92
C SER A 493 4.64 22.94 3.27
N CYS A 494 3.36 22.59 3.36
CA CYS A 494 2.69 22.24 4.60
C CYS A 494 3.24 20.98 5.25
N ALA A 495 4.32 20.49 4.77
CA ALA A 495 5.16 19.51 5.37
C ALA A 495 6.56 20.12 5.50
N LEU A 496 6.81 20.81 6.60
CA LEU A 496 8.11 20.62 7.18
C LEU A 496 8.24 19.11 7.39
N PRO A 497 9.22 18.44 6.75
CA PRO A 497 9.51 17.06 7.09
C PRO A 497 9.59 16.99 8.61
N THR A 498 9.07 15.93 9.19
CA THR A 498 9.17 15.67 10.64
C THR A 498 10.60 15.81 11.16
N ASP A 499 11.57 15.76 10.29
CA ASP A 499 13.00 15.95 10.51
C ASP A 499 13.37 17.40 10.84
N VAL A 500 12.69 18.41 10.28
CA VAL A 500 12.98 19.84 10.57
C VAL A 500 12.37 20.26 11.91
N LYS A 501 11.26 19.65 12.34
CA LYS A 501 10.67 19.88 13.67
C LYS A 501 11.59 19.42 14.82
N ARG A 502 12.53 18.49 14.57
CA ARG A 502 13.53 18.04 15.57
C ARG A 502 14.76 18.95 15.66
N GLN A 503 15.05 19.72 14.62
CA GLN A 503 16.20 20.66 14.64
C GLN A 503 15.84 22.03 15.24
N MET A 504 14.55 22.29 15.48
CA MET A 504 14.06 23.54 16.08
C MET A 504 13.67 23.38 17.57
N LYS A 505 14.01 22.27 18.18
CA LYS A 505 14.03 22.02 19.61
C LYS A 505 15.49 21.81 20.02
#